data_c86c8022b18070e2a9ef5ca1932217a8
#
_entry.id   c86c8022b18070e2a9ef5ca1932217a8
#
_cell.length_a   1.000
_cell.length_b   1.000
_cell.length_c   1.000
_cell.angle_alpha   90.00
_cell.angle_beta   90.00
_cell.angle_gamma   90.00
#
_symmetry.space_group_name_H-M   'P 1'
#
loop_
_entity.id
_entity.type
_entity.pdbx_description
1 polymer ?
#
loop_
_entity_poly.entity_id
_entity_poly.type
_entity_poly.pdbx_seq_one_letter_code
_entity_poly.pdbx_strand_id
1 'polypeptide(L)'
;IKPETDTPDDNIADEMDGGDDKPANVIDAAAGGASVGLQLALNVGAMLLAFIGLIALINGILGGIGGWFGMEHLTLELLLGWIFAPLAFIIGVPWEEATIAGSFIGQKTVVNEFVAYLNFVPYIGENAQIVEATGQVMSVKTQAIISFALCGFANLSSIAILLGGLGGIAPVSYTHLRAHETSQ
;
A
#
# COMPACT_ATOMS: atom_id res chain seq x y z
N ILE A 1 -24.81 5.40 4.65
CA ILE A 1 -24.21 5.93 5.90
C ILE A 1 -25.34 5.93 6.91
N LYS A 2 -25.29 5.05 7.91
CA LYS A 2 -26.24 5.07 9.02
C LYS A 2 -25.82 6.20 9.96
N PRO A 3 -26.73 7.10 10.37
CA PRO A 3 -26.40 8.10 11.38
C PRO A 3 -26.05 7.39 12.71
N GLU A 4 -25.03 7.88 13.37
CA GLU A 4 -24.62 7.42 14.69
C GLU A 4 -25.75 7.69 15.69
N THR A 5 -26.22 6.65 16.35
CA THR A 5 -27.34 6.74 17.29
C THR A 5 -26.92 6.53 18.73
N ASP A 6 -25.67 6.12 18.96
CA ASP A 6 -25.10 5.89 20.27
C ASP A 6 -24.08 6.99 20.61
N THR A 7 -24.07 7.43 21.87
CA THR A 7 -23.01 8.30 22.39
C THR A 7 -21.76 7.44 22.62
N PRO A 8 -20.60 7.79 22.03
CA PRO A 8 -19.34 7.09 22.30
C PRO A 8 -19.06 7.10 23.81
N ASP A 9 -18.70 5.94 24.36
CA ASP A 9 -18.24 5.88 25.74
C ASP A 9 -16.79 6.36 25.79
N ASP A 10 -16.57 7.56 26.33
CA ASP A 10 -15.24 8.19 26.45
C ASP A 10 -14.44 7.61 27.64
N ASN A 11 -14.96 6.62 28.35
CA ASN A 11 -14.33 6.03 29.53
C ASN A 11 -13.34 4.92 29.17
N ILE A 12 -12.38 5.26 28.32
CA ILE A 12 -11.25 4.38 27.92
C ILE A 12 -10.45 3.89 29.14
N ALA A 13 -10.49 4.65 30.26
CA ALA A 13 -9.77 4.32 31.48
C ALA A 13 -10.30 3.01 32.15
N ASP A 14 -11.59 2.71 32.07
CA ASP A 14 -12.17 1.53 32.71
C ASP A 14 -11.96 0.25 31.86
N GLU A 15 -11.89 0.36 30.55
CA GLU A 15 -11.57 -0.78 29.66
C GLU A 15 -10.08 -1.16 29.70
N MET A 16 -9.19 -0.20 29.96
CA MET A 16 -7.74 -0.45 30.14
C MET A 16 -7.41 -1.06 31.51
N ASP A 17 -8.34 -1.07 32.46
CA ASP A 17 -8.12 -1.58 33.82
C ASP A 17 -8.42 -3.09 33.99
N GLY A 18 -8.96 -3.73 32.97
CA GLY A 18 -9.42 -5.14 33.02
C GLY A 18 -8.45 -6.20 32.48
N GLY A 19 -7.25 -5.85 32.07
CA GLY A 19 -6.29 -6.80 31.49
C GLY A 19 -5.10 -7.12 32.40
N ASP A 20 -4.79 -8.41 32.57
CA ASP A 20 -3.62 -8.96 33.28
C ASP A 20 -2.25 -8.52 32.69
N ASP A 21 -2.25 -7.66 31.64
CA ASP A 21 -1.08 -7.25 30.85
C ASP A 21 -0.58 -5.82 31.17
N LYS A 22 -0.91 -5.25 32.36
CA LYS A 22 -0.30 -3.96 32.73
C LYS A 22 1.20 -4.14 33.01
N PRO A 23 2.08 -3.40 32.27
CA PRO A 23 3.51 -3.48 32.53
C PRO A 23 3.81 -3.05 33.95
N ALA A 24 4.63 -3.86 34.66
CA ALA A 24 4.96 -3.64 36.06
C ALA A 24 5.80 -2.36 36.27
N ASN A 25 6.53 -1.93 35.26
CA ASN A 25 7.39 -0.74 35.30
C ASN A 25 7.73 -0.29 33.85
N VAL A 26 8.42 0.86 33.75
CA VAL A 26 8.80 1.47 32.45
C VAL A 26 9.69 0.53 31.62
N ILE A 27 10.55 -0.27 32.26
CA ILE A 27 11.45 -1.21 31.56
C ILE A 27 10.63 -2.36 30.98
N ASP A 28 9.66 -2.86 31.70
CA ASP A 28 8.75 -3.91 31.29
C ASP A 28 7.85 -3.43 30.13
N ALA A 29 7.33 -2.20 30.23
CA ALA A 29 6.60 -1.55 29.15
C ALA A 29 7.45 -1.41 27.88
N ALA A 30 8.70 -1.01 28.02
CA ALA A 30 9.62 -0.88 26.90
C ALA A 30 9.95 -2.25 26.26
N ALA A 31 10.17 -3.28 27.07
CA ALA A 31 10.44 -4.64 26.60
C ALA A 31 9.21 -5.24 25.88
N GLY A 32 8.01 -5.07 26.44
CA GLY A 32 6.75 -5.48 25.82
C GLY A 32 6.53 -4.78 24.49
N GLY A 33 6.67 -3.45 24.46
CA GLY A 33 6.54 -2.65 23.26
C GLY A 33 7.54 -3.03 22.16
N ALA A 34 8.80 -3.30 22.53
CA ALA A 34 9.83 -3.77 21.60
C ALA A 34 9.47 -5.15 21.00
N SER A 35 8.95 -6.07 21.82
CA SER A 35 8.53 -7.40 21.37
C SER A 35 7.38 -7.32 20.38
N VAL A 36 6.34 -6.55 20.70
CA VAL A 36 5.18 -6.33 19.82
C VAL A 36 5.61 -5.63 18.51
N GLY A 37 6.47 -4.61 18.62
CA GLY A 37 7.01 -3.90 17.46
C GLY A 37 7.83 -4.79 16.54
N LEU A 38 8.66 -5.67 17.08
CA LEU A 38 9.43 -6.64 16.31
C LEU A 38 8.51 -7.62 15.57
N GLN A 39 7.49 -8.15 16.25
CA GLN A 39 6.54 -9.07 15.64
C GLN A 39 5.75 -8.41 14.50
N LEU A 40 5.34 -7.16 14.71
CA LEU A 40 4.69 -6.35 13.66
C LEU A 40 5.63 -6.14 12.46
N ALA A 41 6.87 -5.78 12.69
CA ALA A 41 7.87 -5.58 11.64
C ALA A 41 8.14 -6.86 10.83
N LEU A 42 8.23 -8.02 11.51
CA LEU A 42 8.39 -9.31 10.84
C LEU A 42 7.16 -9.67 10.00
N ASN A 43 5.96 -9.44 10.51
CA ASN A 43 4.72 -9.69 9.78
C ASN A 43 4.63 -8.81 8.53
N VAL A 44 4.93 -7.51 8.65
CA VAL A 44 4.96 -6.58 7.51
C VAL A 44 6.02 -7.00 6.50
N GLY A 45 7.24 -7.35 6.96
CA GLY A 45 8.32 -7.83 6.09
C GLY A 45 7.95 -9.10 5.32
N ALA A 46 7.32 -10.07 5.99
CA ALA A 46 6.84 -11.30 5.35
C ALA A 46 5.77 -11.02 4.29
N MET A 47 4.83 -10.11 4.57
CA MET A 47 3.82 -9.70 3.59
C MET A 47 4.44 -9.02 2.37
N LEU A 48 5.40 -8.10 2.57
CA LEU A 48 6.09 -7.44 1.47
C LEU A 48 6.84 -8.45 0.59
N LEU A 49 7.53 -9.42 1.19
CA LEU A 49 8.21 -10.49 0.46
C LEU A 49 7.22 -11.33 -0.37
N ALA A 50 6.07 -11.69 0.22
CA ALA A 50 5.02 -12.44 -0.47
C ALA A 50 4.46 -11.64 -1.66
N PHE A 51 4.22 -10.34 -1.52
CA PHE A 51 3.73 -9.49 -2.62
C PHE A 51 4.76 -9.35 -3.74
N ILE A 52 6.03 -9.16 -3.42
CA ILE A 52 7.10 -9.10 -4.43
C ILE A 52 7.16 -10.42 -5.21
N GLY A 53 7.08 -11.57 -4.51
CA GLY A 53 7.05 -12.88 -5.15
C GLY A 53 5.81 -13.06 -6.04
N LEU A 54 4.64 -12.60 -5.60
CA LEU A 54 3.40 -12.66 -6.38
C LEU A 54 3.49 -11.79 -7.65
N ILE A 55 4.03 -10.58 -7.55
CA ILE A 55 4.25 -9.71 -8.72
C ILE A 55 5.20 -10.38 -9.72
N ALA A 56 6.29 -10.96 -9.23
CA ALA A 56 7.25 -11.68 -10.10
C ALA A 56 6.58 -12.86 -10.81
N LEU A 57 5.71 -13.61 -10.12
CA LEU A 57 4.92 -14.69 -10.70
C LEU A 57 3.96 -14.18 -11.78
N ILE A 58 3.21 -13.12 -11.49
CA ILE A 58 2.29 -12.49 -12.45
C ILE A 58 3.06 -12.00 -13.68
N ASN A 59 4.20 -11.32 -13.49
CA ASN A 59 5.03 -10.84 -14.59
C ASN A 59 5.59 -11.99 -15.42
N GLY A 60 5.95 -13.12 -14.80
CA GLY A 60 6.35 -14.33 -15.52
C GLY A 60 5.23 -14.90 -16.41
N ILE A 61 4.01 -14.92 -15.91
CA ILE A 61 2.83 -15.37 -16.67
C ILE A 61 2.52 -14.39 -17.80
N LEU A 62 2.50 -13.08 -17.51
CA LEU A 62 2.23 -12.04 -18.49
C LEU A 62 3.28 -12.01 -19.60
N GLY A 63 4.56 -12.15 -19.26
CA GLY A 63 5.65 -12.24 -20.24
C GLY A 63 5.53 -13.47 -21.13
N GLY A 64 5.13 -14.63 -20.56
CA GLY A 64 4.86 -15.84 -21.34
C GLY A 64 3.70 -15.67 -22.33
N ILE A 65 2.60 -15.08 -21.89
CA ILE A 65 1.44 -14.78 -22.75
C ILE A 65 1.82 -13.70 -23.77
N GLY A 66 2.50 -12.64 -23.34
CA GLY A 66 2.94 -11.56 -24.19
C GLY A 66 3.83 -12.01 -25.34
N GLY A 67 4.72 -13.01 -25.10
CA GLY A 67 5.55 -13.63 -26.13
C GLY A 67 4.78 -14.25 -27.27
N TRP A 68 3.56 -14.79 -27.03
CA TRP A 68 2.69 -15.32 -28.08
C TRP A 68 2.10 -14.24 -28.99
N PHE A 69 1.99 -13.00 -28.48
CA PHE A 69 1.44 -11.86 -29.20
C PHE A 69 2.53 -10.88 -29.68
N GLY A 70 3.82 -11.22 -29.53
CA GLY A 70 4.93 -10.35 -29.90
C GLY A 70 5.17 -9.18 -28.93
N MET A 71 4.59 -9.22 -27.72
CA MET A 71 4.78 -8.25 -26.63
C MET A 71 5.65 -8.85 -25.52
N GLU A 72 6.94 -9.01 -25.79
CA GLU A 72 7.89 -9.67 -24.88
C GLU A 72 8.05 -8.97 -23.51
N HIS A 73 7.66 -7.70 -23.42
CA HIS A 73 7.79 -6.88 -22.19
C HIS A 73 6.44 -6.60 -21.52
N LEU A 74 5.45 -7.49 -21.69
CA LEU A 74 4.17 -7.34 -21.02
C LEU A 74 4.34 -7.63 -19.52
N THR A 75 4.17 -6.60 -18.69
CA THR A 75 4.27 -6.67 -17.23
C THR A 75 3.03 -6.09 -16.56
N LEU A 76 2.84 -6.42 -15.28
CA LEU A 76 1.78 -5.84 -14.46
C LEU A 76 1.91 -4.32 -14.39
N GLU A 77 3.14 -3.82 -14.24
CA GLU A 77 3.45 -2.40 -14.18
C GLU A 77 3.03 -1.68 -15.45
N LEU A 78 3.27 -2.28 -16.61
CA LEU A 78 2.85 -1.72 -17.91
C LEU A 78 1.32 -1.67 -18.05
N LEU A 79 0.63 -2.74 -17.66
CA LEU A 79 -0.84 -2.79 -17.68
C LEU A 79 -1.43 -1.73 -16.76
N LEU A 80 -0.93 -1.63 -15.52
CA LEU A 80 -1.34 -0.60 -14.58
C LEU A 80 -1.02 0.80 -15.12
N GLY A 81 0.14 0.95 -15.78
CA GLY A 81 0.53 2.19 -16.45
C GLY A 81 -0.52 2.64 -17.47
N TRP A 82 -0.99 1.77 -18.33
CA TRP A 82 -2.02 2.10 -19.31
C TRP A 82 -3.37 2.45 -18.69
N ILE A 83 -3.78 1.69 -17.66
CA ILE A 83 -5.07 1.92 -16.98
C ILE A 83 -5.05 3.25 -16.21
N PHE A 84 -3.95 3.58 -15.55
CA PHE A 84 -3.84 4.77 -14.69
C PHE A 84 -3.22 5.98 -15.40
N ALA A 85 -2.72 5.87 -16.65
CA ALA A 85 -2.20 7.00 -17.42
C ALA A 85 -3.20 8.17 -17.56
N PRO A 86 -4.50 7.95 -17.85
CA PRO A 86 -5.48 9.05 -17.88
C PRO A 86 -5.61 9.76 -16.54
N LEU A 87 -5.56 9.02 -15.42
CA LEU A 87 -5.60 9.60 -14.08
C LEU A 87 -4.34 10.41 -13.81
N ALA A 88 -3.16 9.88 -14.14
CA ALA A 88 -1.89 10.60 -14.02
C ALA A 88 -1.91 11.91 -14.81
N PHE A 89 -2.45 11.90 -16.03
CA PHE A 89 -2.60 13.09 -16.84
C PHE A 89 -3.56 14.13 -16.22
N ILE A 90 -4.71 13.70 -15.69
CA ILE A 90 -5.70 14.58 -15.05
C ILE A 90 -5.09 15.29 -13.81
N ILE A 91 -4.24 14.62 -13.04
CA ILE A 91 -3.57 15.22 -11.88
C ILE A 91 -2.38 16.12 -12.27
N GLY A 92 -2.07 16.22 -13.57
CA GLY A 92 -1.13 17.20 -14.11
C GLY A 92 0.21 16.66 -14.59
N VAL A 93 0.36 15.33 -14.70
CA VAL A 93 1.54 14.71 -15.33
C VAL A 93 1.48 14.95 -16.85
N PRO A 94 2.61 15.30 -17.51
CA PRO A 94 2.67 15.35 -18.97
C PRO A 94 2.28 14.00 -19.60
N TRP A 95 1.60 14.01 -20.74
CA TRP A 95 1.12 12.77 -21.36
C TRP A 95 2.25 11.78 -21.69
N GLU A 96 3.39 12.31 -22.09
CA GLU A 96 4.59 11.53 -22.41
C GLU A 96 5.13 10.74 -21.21
N GLU A 97 4.89 11.23 -20.01
CA GLU A 97 5.29 10.57 -18.74
C GLU A 97 4.11 9.87 -18.06
N ALA A 98 2.87 10.00 -18.61
CA ALA A 98 1.65 9.56 -17.94
C ALA A 98 1.62 8.02 -17.72
N THR A 99 2.16 7.24 -18.65
CA THR A 99 2.18 5.77 -18.52
C THR A 99 3.09 5.32 -17.37
N ILE A 100 4.29 5.87 -17.28
CA ILE A 100 5.21 5.50 -16.20
C ILE A 100 4.69 6.02 -14.84
N ALA A 101 4.19 7.23 -14.78
CA ALA A 101 3.57 7.79 -13.59
C ALA A 101 2.31 7.01 -13.18
N GLY A 102 1.49 6.63 -14.15
CA GLY A 102 0.32 5.77 -13.95
C GLY A 102 0.68 4.40 -13.41
N SER A 103 1.81 3.83 -13.82
CA SER A 103 2.27 2.54 -13.28
C SER A 103 2.53 2.62 -11.77
N PHE A 104 3.16 3.69 -11.28
CA PHE A 104 3.40 3.87 -9.84
C PHE A 104 2.10 4.07 -9.05
N ILE A 105 1.17 4.88 -9.58
CA ILE A 105 -0.15 5.07 -8.97
C ILE A 105 -0.92 3.74 -8.93
N GLY A 106 -0.88 2.98 -10.02
CA GLY A 106 -1.52 1.68 -10.11
C GLY A 106 -0.92 0.66 -9.15
N GLN A 107 0.41 0.56 -9.08
CA GLN A 107 1.11 -0.31 -8.14
C GLN A 107 0.77 0.04 -6.69
N LYS A 108 0.76 1.33 -6.33
CA LYS A 108 0.33 1.78 -5.02
C LYS A 108 -1.09 1.32 -4.71
N THR A 109 -2.02 1.49 -5.64
CA THR A 109 -3.45 1.21 -5.43
C THR A 109 -3.72 -0.29 -5.33
N VAL A 110 -3.14 -1.09 -6.22
CA VAL A 110 -3.41 -2.53 -6.33
C VAL A 110 -2.55 -3.35 -5.37
N VAL A 111 -1.28 -2.97 -5.19
CA VAL A 111 -0.33 -3.69 -4.34
C VAL A 111 -0.17 -2.95 -3.01
N ASN A 112 0.78 -2.04 -2.95
CA ASN A 112 1.01 -1.12 -1.84
C ASN A 112 2.00 -0.01 -2.24
N GLU A 113 2.09 1.03 -1.41
CA GLU A 113 2.98 2.17 -1.61
C GLU A 113 4.46 1.80 -1.56
N PHE A 114 4.86 0.82 -0.76
CA PHE A 114 6.26 0.41 -0.61
C PHE A 114 6.81 -0.13 -1.93
N VAL A 115 6.07 -1.03 -2.60
CA VAL A 115 6.46 -1.56 -3.91
C VAL A 115 6.50 -0.45 -4.95
N ALA A 116 5.52 0.46 -4.94
CA ALA A 116 5.50 1.60 -5.85
C ALA A 116 6.71 2.52 -5.64
N TYR A 117 7.11 2.78 -4.38
CA TYR A 117 8.32 3.55 -4.08
C TYR A 117 9.60 2.85 -4.52
N LEU A 118 9.74 1.54 -4.31
CA LEU A 118 10.91 0.78 -4.78
C LEU A 118 11.10 0.92 -6.29
N ASN A 119 10.01 0.92 -7.05
CA ASN A 119 10.06 1.08 -8.50
C ASN A 119 10.20 2.56 -8.93
N PHE A 120 9.82 3.51 -8.08
CA PHE A 120 9.92 4.94 -8.36
C PHE A 120 11.31 5.51 -8.03
N VAL A 121 11.97 5.05 -6.95
CA VAL A 121 13.29 5.54 -6.50
C VAL A 121 14.33 5.60 -7.63
N PRO A 122 14.43 4.62 -8.54
CA PRO A 122 15.38 4.70 -9.66
C PRO A 122 15.20 5.90 -10.60
N TYR A 123 14.03 6.55 -10.59
CA TYR A 123 13.71 7.70 -11.46
C TYR A 123 13.93 9.05 -10.80
N ILE A 124 14.47 9.08 -9.58
CA ILE A 124 14.75 10.32 -8.83
C ILE A 124 16.24 10.44 -8.49
N GLY A 125 16.70 11.68 -8.30
CA GLY A 125 18.08 11.97 -7.91
C GLY A 125 19.04 12.21 -9.10
N GLU A 126 20.33 12.31 -8.78
CA GLU A 126 21.38 12.69 -9.76
C GLU A 126 21.63 11.62 -10.85
N ASN A 127 21.41 10.34 -10.52
CA ASN A 127 21.57 9.22 -11.44
C ASN A 127 20.22 8.63 -11.87
N ALA A 128 19.21 9.49 -12.04
CA ALA A 128 17.85 9.07 -12.40
C ALA A 128 17.84 8.33 -13.75
N GLN A 129 17.07 7.24 -13.81
CA GLN A 129 16.83 6.49 -15.03
C GLN A 129 16.06 7.33 -16.06
N ILE A 130 16.35 7.07 -17.32
CA ILE A 130 15.67 7.69 -18.45
C ILE A 130 14.28 7.04 -18.59
N VAL A 131 13.25 7.86 -18.78
CA VAL A 131 11.91 7.41 -19.15
C VAL A 131 11.95 7.02 -20.63
N GLU A 132 11.66 5.77 -20.96
CA GLU A 132 11.77 5.25 -22.33
C GLU A 132 10.93 6.06 -23.33
N ALA A 133 9.75 6.48 -22.94
CA ALA A 133 8.84 7.22 -23.80
C ALA A 133 9.35 8.61 -24.19
N THR A 134 10.16 9.26 -23.34
CA THR A 134 10.68 10.61 -23.58
C THR A 134 12.15 10.63 -23.99
N GLY A 135 12.89 9.56 -23.69
CA GLY A 135 14.35 9.53 -23.81
C GLY A 135 15.07 10.47 -22.86
N GLN A 136 14.38 10.98 -21.83
CA GLN A 136 14.88 11.94 -20.83
C GLN A 136 14.58 11.48 -19.41
N VAL A 137 15.23 12.07 -18.43
CA VAL A 137 14.87 11.87 -17.01
C VAL A 137 13.48 12.44 -16.74
N MET A 138 12.77 11.80 -15.81
CA MET A 138 11.45 12.23 -15.40
C MET A 138 11.45 13.70 -14.95
N SER A 139 10.50 14.47 -15.42
CA SER A 139 10.40 15.90 -15.07
C SER A 139 10.24 16.09 -13.56
N VAL A 140 10.81 17.16 -13.02
CA VAL A 140 10.72 17.51 -11.59
C VAL A 140 9.26 17.63 -11.14
N LYS A 141 8.39 18.13 -12.03
CA LYS A 141 6.96 18.21 -11.76
C LYS A 141 6.34 16.84 -11.55
N THR A 142 6.64 15.87 -12.42
CA THR A 142 6.13 14.50 -12.30
C THR A 142 6.70 13.81 -11.07
N GLN A 143 7.98 13.98 -10.78
CA GLN A 143 8.60 13.46 -9.56
C GLN A 143 7.87 13.96 -8.31
N ALA A 144 7.56 15.27 -8.24
CA ALA A 144 6.81 15.85 -7.13
C ALA A 144 5.39 15.28 -7.04
N ILE A 145 4.64 15.24 -8.15
CA ILE A 145 3.28 14.70 -8.19
C ILE A 145 3.26 13.26 -7.68
N ILE A 146 4.16 12.40 -8.19
CA ILE A 146 4.21 10.99 -7.79
C ILE A 146 4.65 10.84 -6.35
N SER A 147 5.64 11.60 -5.87
CA SER A 147 6.04 11.57 -4.47
C SER A 147 4.85 11.82 -3.53
N PHE A 148 4.04 12.84 -3.80
CA PHE A 148 2.84 13.13 -3.02
C PHE A 148 1.74 12.09 -3.21
N ALA A 149 1.53 11.60 -4.45
CA ALA A 149 0.54 10.56 -4.72
C ALA A 149 0.84 9.26 -3.97
N LEU A 150 2.11 8.91 -3.75
CA LEU A 150 2.51 7.71 -3.04
C LEU A 150 2.46 7.83 -1.51
N CYS A 151 2.40 9.04 -0.94
CA CYS A 151 2.41 9.26 0.52
C CYS A 151 1.22 8.65 1.27
N GLY A 152 0.10 8.37 0.61
CA GLY A 152 -1.10 7.87 1.28
C GLY A 152 -1.16 6.34 1.34
N PHE A 153 -1.63 5.77 2.46
CA PHE A 153 -1.83 4.32 2.66
C PHE A 153 -3.09 3.74 1.97
N ALA A 154 -3.66 4.43 1.01
CA ALA A 154 -4.86 3.98 0.30
C ALA A 154 -4.50 2.92 -0.75
N ASN A 155 -4.51 1.65 -0.35
CA ASN A 155 -4.29 0.49 -1.22
C ASN A 155 -5.16 -0.70 -0.77
N LEU A 156 -5.32 -1.69 -1.64
CA LEU A 156 -6.14 -2.87 -1.35
C LEU A 156 -5.56 -3.71 -0.20
N SER A 157 -4.24 -3.78 -0.06
CA SER A 157 -3.60 -4.54 1.00
C SER A 157 -3.77 -3.88 2.38
N SER A 158 -3.84 -2.55 2.44
CA SER A 158 -4.07 -1.80 3.69
C SER A 158 -5.42 -2.11 4.31
N ILE A 159 -6.43 -2.42 3.51
CA ILE A 159 -7.74 -2.84 4.00
C ILE A 159 -7.61 -4.13 4.81
N ALA A 160 -6.87 -5.12 4.28
CA ALA A 160 -6.64 -6.38 4.97
C ALA A 160 -5.79 -6.20 6.25
N ILE A 161 -4.75 -5.34 6.18
CA ILE A 161 -3.89 -5.01 7.33
C ILE A 161 -4.70 -4.30 8.42
N LEU A 162 -5.54 -3.34 8.04
CA LEU A 162 -6.38 -2.58 8.96
C LEU A 162 -7.39 -3.51 9.67
N LEU A 163 -8.06 -4.38 8.91
CA LEU A 163 -8.99 -5.37 9.46
C LEU A 163 -8.28 -6.34 10.40
N GLY A 164 -7.09 -6.84 10.02
CA GLY A 164 -6.30 -7.73 10.86
C GLY A 164 -5.73 -7.05 12.11
N GLY A 165 -5.30 -5.80 12.00
CA GLY A 165 -4.77 -5.00 13.11
C GLY A 165 -5.86 -4.59 14.11
N LEU A 166 -6.98 -4.06 13.61
CA LEU A 166 -8.12 -3.68 14.45
C LEU A 166 -8.76 -4.88 15.16
N GLY A 167 -8.77 -6.05 14.51
CA GLY A 167 -9.28 -7.28 15.11
C GLY A 167 -8.53 -7.72 16.36
N GLY A 168 -7.23 -7.38 16.45
CA GLY A 168 -6.40 -7.65 17.64
C GLY A 168 -6.53 -6.59 18.74
N ILE A 169 -6.81 -5.34 18.36
CA ILE A 169 -6.85 -4.20 19.30
C ILE A 169 -8.29 -3.96 19.81
N ALA A 170 -9.28 -4.12 18.94
CA ALA A 170 -10.69 -3.89 19.25
C ALA A 170 -11.56 -5.02 18.67
N PRO A 171 -11.65 -6.18 19.34
CA PRO A 171 -12.40 -7.35 18.87
C PRO A 171 -13.88 -7.08 18.62
N VAL A 172 -14.48 -6.18 19.39
CA VAL A 172 -15.91 -5.80 19.26
C VAL A 172 -16.16 -5.02 17.98
N SER A 173 -15.25 -4.09 17.61
CA SER A 173 -15.34 -3.33 16.36
C SER A 173 -15.19 -4.21 15.13
N TYR A 174 -14.40 -5.28 15.21
CA TYR A 174 -14.23 -6.25 14.14
C TYR A 174 -15.53 -7.03 13.86
N THR A 175 -16.26 -7.43 14.88
CA THR A 175 -17.55 -8.12 14.73
C THR A 175 -18.60 -7.22 14.10
N HIS A 176 -18.63 -5.94 14.43
CA HIS A 176 -19.53 -4.96 13.81
C HIS A 176 -19.23 -4.70 12.33
N LEU A 177 -17.96 -4.57 11.96
CA LEU A 177 -17.54 -4.41 10.56
C LEU A 177 -17.93 -5.65 9.74
N ARG A 178 -17.69 -6.86 10.28
CA ARG A 178 -18.02 -8.12 9.60
C ARG A 178 -19.53 -8.35 9.50
N ALA A 179 -20.31 -7.93 10.50
CA ALA A 179 -21.77 -8.05 10.47
C ALA A 179 -22.41 -7.17 9.40
N HIS A 180 -21.81 -6.03 9.06
CA HIS A 180 -22.30 -5.18 7.98
C HIS A 180 -22.06 -5.75 6.58
N GLU A 181 -21.02 -6.55 6.36
CA GLU A 181 -20.76 -7.20 5.07
C GLU A 181 -21.66 -8.42 4.81
N THR A 182 -22.21 -9.04 5.86
CA THR A 182 -23.04 -10.26 5.75
C THR A 182 -24.54 -9.98 5.76
N SER A 183 -24.99 -8.74 5.89
CA SER A 183 -26.41 -8.35 5.96
C SER A 183 -26.97 -7.77 4.67
N GLN A 184 -26.31 -8.00 3.51
CA GLN A 184 -26.86 -7.69 2.17
C GLN A 184 -27.27 -8.96 1.44
#